data_ae2a20bd24e4e64ca041541289cb67f1
#
_entry.id   ae2a20bd24e4e64ca041541289cb67f1
#
_cell.length_a   1.000
_cell.length_b   1.000
_cell.length_c   1.000
_cell.angle_alpha   90.00
_cell.angle_beta   90.00
_cell.angle_gamma   90.00
#
_symmetry.space_group_name_H-M   'P 1'
#
loop_
_entity.id
_entity.type
_entity.pdbx_description
1 polymer ?
#
loop_
_entity_poly.entity_id
_entity_poly.type
_entity_poly.pdbx_seq_one_letter_code
_entity_poly.pdbx_strand_id
1 'polypeptide(L)'
;VVRSRRTTAPGGEGPGAAGAAVAASARQSTLRTANLALVARRVLSSPEPVSRAGVAAATGMTRSTASRLADDLVAAGILAELDPAPATGPGRPAVPLAPPRGTFMALGLEVNVAHMAVRAIDLSGQVLAEHVVVDDFADSDPAGVLARLARLAADVLGVDAVARARAVGAALALPGLVSGDRLLRAPNLGWRHVRPAEHLDDVLAPAGLELRLGNEANYGAITVGRERPAAPHCWPSFIYLSGENGIGAGIMREGRIVVGANGFAGEIGHIQVDPDGPRCSCGNRGCVERYAGRRLILAASGLPDDARPDELVDAWRAGDERARSAVSRAARALGAGLGAAINLLDIPVVVLGGHLAPLAQVLRPELESELERRVLASAWSAPRIMTAAGDQMSGATGAAWSLLEDVVADPSAWM
;
A
#
# COMPACT_ATOMS: atom_id res chain seq x y z
N VAL A 1 -14.41 3.57 -74.32
CA VAL A 1 -14.79 2.17 -74.01
C VAL A 1 -13.59 1.57 -73.27
N VAL A 2 -13.59 1.56 -71.94
CA VAL A 2 -12.57 0.89 -71.12
C VAL A 2 -13.32 -0.17 -70.30
N ARG A 3 -13.00 -1.43 -70.52
CA ARG A 3 -13.52 -2.59 -69.78
C ARG A 3 -12.88 -2.68 -68.43
N SER A 4 -13.68 -2.59 -67.36
CA SER A 4 -13.24 -2.91 -66.00
C SER A 4 -13.08 -4.41 -65.81
N ARG A 5 -11.89 -4.86 -65.45
CA ARG A 5 -11.64 -6.22 -64.95
C ARG A 5 -12.06 -6.25 -63.47
N ARG A 6 -13.02 -7.07 -63.11
CA ARG A 6 -13.32 -7.47 -61.74
C ARG A 6 -12.20 -8.42 -61.27
N THR A 7 -11.41 -8.00 -60.31
CA THR A 7 -10.53 -8.87 -59.51
C THR A 7 -11.38 -9.45 -58.39
N THR A 8 -11.57 -10.75 -58.41
CA THR A 8 -12.10 -11.54 -57.29
C THR A 8 -11.07 -11.57 -56.19
N ALA A 9 -11.43 -11.07 -54.99
CA ALA A 9 -10.63 -11.22 -53.79
C ALA A 9 -10.56 -12.71 -53.38
N PRO A 10 -9.41 -13.22 -52.91
CA PRO A 10 -9.32 -14.57 -52.36
C PRO A 10 -10.12 -14.64 -51.05
N GLY A 11 -10.95 -15.66 -50.91
CA GLY A 11 -11.71 -15.97 -49.71
C GLY A 11 -10.77 -16.17 -48.54
N GLY A 12 -11.04 -15.40 -47.45
CA GLY A 12 -10.34 -15.61 -46.17
C GLY A 12 -10.73 -16.97 -45.62
N GLU A 13 -9.77 -17.88 -45.55
CA GLU A 13 -9.88 -19.09 -44.72
C GLU A 13 -10.09 -18.66 -43.28
N GLY A 14 -11.23 -18.97 -42.70
CA GLY A 14 -11.50 -18.83 -41.27
C GLY A 14 -10.49 -19.69 -40.49
N PRO A 15 -10.20 -19.35 -39.19
CA PRO A 15 -9.22 -20.08 -38.40
C PRO A 15 -9.60 -21.57 -38.39
N GLY A 16 -8.68 -22.41 -38.87
CA GLY A 16 -8.88 -23.84 -38.93
C GLY A 16 -9.19 -24.42 -37.55
N ALA A 17 -9.79 -25.60 -37.46
CA ALA A 17 -10.26 -26.27 -36.24
C ALA A 17 -9.22 -26.26 -35.10
N ALA A 18 -7.91 -26.30 -35.42
CA ALA A 18 -6.82 -26.16 -34.49
C ALA A 18 -6.74 -24.75 -33.82
N GLY A 19 -6.96 -23.70 -34.62
CA GLY A 19 -6.98 -22.32 -34.08
C GLY A 19 -8.21 -22.07 -33.21
N ALA A 20 -9.35 -22.65 -33.50
CA ALA A 20 -10.57 -22.58 -32.71
C ALA A 20 -10.42 -23.34 -31.36
N ALA A 21 -9.77 -24.50 -31.36
CA ALA A 21 -9.49 -25.29 -30.17
C ALA A 21 -8.49 -24.57 -29.23
N VAL A 22 -7.43 -23.97 -29.77
CA VAL A 22 -6.48 -23.15 -29.00
C VAL A 22 -7.15 -21.95 -28.39
N ALA A 23 -7.99 -21.23 -29.14
CA ALA A 23 -8.75 -20.08 -28.63
C ALA A 23 -9.79 -20.49 -27.56
N ALA A 24 -10.41 -21.64 -27.67
CA ALA A 24 -11.34 -22.17 -26.67
C ALA A 24 -10.60 -22.58 -25.39
N SER A 25 -9.45 -23.26 -25.51
CA SER A 25 -8.59 -23.62 -24.37
C SER A 25 -8.06 -22.40 -23.62
N ALA A 26 -7.60 -21.37 -24.34
CA ALA A 26 -7.15 -20.10 -23.75
C ALA A 26 -8.29 -19.38 -23.00
N ARG A 27 -9.50 -19.35 -23.53
CA ARG A 27 -10.68 -18.78 -22.83
C ARG A 27 -11.03 -19.56 -21.58
N GLN A 28 -10.96 -20.89 -21.63
CA GLN A 28 -11.26 -21.75 -20.48
C GLN A 28 -10.22 -21.60 -19.37
N SER A 29 -8.92 -21.48 -19.71
CA SER A 29 -7.87 -21.23 -18.73
C SER A 29 -8.05 -19.85 -18.07
N THR A 30 -8.32 -18.80 -18.84
CA THR A 30 -8.60 -17.45 -18.33
C THR A 30 -9.81 -17.42 -17.38
N LEU A 31 -10.90 -18.12 -17.73
CA LEU A 31 -12.07 -18.24 -16.87
C LEU A 31 -11.75 -19.01 -15.57
N ARG A 32 -10.93 -20.07 -15.63
CA ARG A 32 -10.52 -20.79 -14.44
C ARG A 32 -9.68 -19.92 -13.50
N THR A 33 -8.69 -19.20 -14.03
CA THR A 33 -7.86 -18.26 -13.25
C THR A 33 -8.73 -17.19 -12.57
N ALA A 34 -9.65 -16.56 -13.32
CA ALA A 34 -10.58 -15.58 -12.76
C ALA A 34 -11.46 -16.16 -11.65
N ASN A 35 -11.96 -17.39 -11.84
CA ASN A 35 -12.77 -18.07 -10.83
C ASN A 35 -11.99 -18.47 -9.59
N LEU A 36 -10.73 -18.92 -9.72
CA LEU A 36 -9.82 -19.17 -8.59
C LEU A 36 -9.58 -17.88 -7.78
N ALA A 37 -9.26 -16.78 -8.46
CA ALA A 37 -9.09 -15.47 -7.83
C ALA A 37 -10.35 -15.02 -7.08
N LEU A 38 -11.54 -15.23 -7.66
CA LEU A 38 -12.81 -14.87 -7.05
C LEU A 38 -13.07 -15.69 -5.77
N VAL A 39 -12.81 -17.01 -5.78
CA VAL A 39 -12.94 -17.88 -4.60
C VAL A 39 -11.92 -17.51 -3.54
N ALA A 40 -10.64 -17.34 -3.90
CA ALA A 40 -9.57 -16.94 -2.99
C ALA A 40 -9.91 -15.59 -2.32
N ARG A 41 -10.24 -14.57 -3.11
CA ARG A 41 -10.63 -13.24 -2.61
C ARG A 41 -11.83 -13.32 -1.67
N ARG A 42 -12.86 -14.09 -2.00
CA ARG A 42 -14.06 -14.21 -1.13
C ARG A 42 -13.73 -14.78 0.24
N VAL A 43 -12.82 -15.76 0.34
CA VAL A 43 -12.42 -16.35 1.62
C VAL A 43 -11.43 -15.43 2.35
N LEU A 44 -10.39 -14.97 1.66
CA LEU A 44 -9.31 -14.17 2.25
C LEU A 44 -9.80 -12.79 2.72
N SER A 45 -10.81 -12.20 2.08
CA SER A 45 -11.40 -10.91 2.51
C SER A 45 -12.45 -11.05 3.61
N SER A 46 -12.95 -12.25 3.90
CA SER A 46 -14.00 -12.43 4.89
C SER A 46 -13.48 -12.26 6.32
N PRO A 47 -14.16 -11.48 7.18
CA PRO A 47 -13.80 -11.38 8.60
C PRO A 47 -13.98 -12.70 9.35
N GLU A 48 -14.87 -13.56 8.88
CA GLU A 48 -15.18 -14.86 9.47
C GLU A 48 -14.93 -16.01 8.47
N PRO A 49 -14.63 -17.23 8.96
CA PRO A 49 -14.48 -18.40 8.11
C PRO A 49 -15.73 -18.66 7.24
N VAL A 50 -15.53 -19.06 6.00
CA VAL A 50 -16.60 -19.19 4.99
C VAL A 50 -16.78 -20.64 4.58
N SER A 51 -18.02 -21.15 4.57
CA SER A 51 -18.30 -22.49 4.03
C SER A 51 -18.24 -22.51 2.50
N ARG A 52 -17.97 -23.69 1.89
CA ARG A 52 -18.03 -23.87 0.42
C ARG A 52 -19.39 -23.46 -0.17
N ALA A 53 -20.47 -23.70 0.57
CA ALA A 53 -21.81 -23.26 0.18
C ALA A 53 -21.93 -21.73 0.22
N GLY A 54 -21.33 -21.07 1.21
CA GLY A 54 -21.24 -19.60 1.31
C GLY A 54 -20.42 -19.00 0.18
N VAL A 55 -19.32 -19.64 -0.21
CA VAL A 55 -18.54 -19.24 -1.40
C VAL A 55 -19.39 -19.34 -2.66
N ALA A 56 -20.08 -20.47 -2.88
CA ALA A 56 -20.94 -20.67 -4.05
C ALA A 56 -22.04 -19.59 -4.12
N ALA A 57 -22.72 -19.31 -3.02
CA ALA A 57 -23.76 -18.30 -2.95
C ALA A 57 -23.24 -16.89 -3.24
N ALA A 58 -22.08 -16.52 -2.69
CA ALA A 58 -21.50 -15.19 -2.84
C ALA A 58 -20.92 -14.95 -4.26
N THR A 59 -20.46 -16.01 -4.95
CA THR A 59 -19.81 -15.92 -6.26
C THR A 59 -20.74 -16.24 -7.43
N GLY A 60 -21.97 -16.71 -7.16
CA GLY A 60 -22.91 -17.16 -8.18
C GLY A 60 -22.52 -18.48 -8.88
N MET A 61 -21.52 -19.19 -8.35
CA MET A 61 -21.07 -20.47 -8.90
C MET A 61 -21.97 -21.63 -8.44
N THR A 62 -21.95 -22.75 -9.19
CA THR A 62 -22.54 -23.99 -8.67
C THR A 62 -21.76 -24.50 -7.46
N ARG A 63 -22.41 -25.21 -6.55
CA ARG A 63 -21.77 -25.81 -5.37
C ARG A 63 -20.59 -26.72 -5.76
N SER A 64 -20.74 -27.52 -6.82
CA SER A 64 -19.68 -28.43 -7.29
C SER A 64 -18.46 -27.66 -7.83
N THR A 65 -18.69 -26.56 -8.58
CA THR A 65 -17.58 -25.71 -9.07
C THR A 65 -16.86 -25.02 -7.93
N ALA A 66 -17.59 -24.41 -7.00
CA ALA A 66 -16.98 -23.73 -5.84
C ALA A 66 -16.21 -24.71 -4.95
N SER A 67 -16.75 -25.92 -4.70
CA SER A 67 -16.03 -26.96 -3.94
C SER A 67 -14.72 -27.33 -4.61
N ARG A 68 -14.74 -27.68 -5.89
CA ARG A 68 -13.52 -28.10 -6.61
C ARG A 68 -12.45 -27.01 -6.63
N LEU A 69 -12.84 -25.75 -6.88
CA LEU A 69 -11.88 -24.63 -6.84
C LEU A 69 -11.34 -24.36 -5.43
N ALA A 70 -12.18 -24.51 -4.40
CA ALA A 70 -11.73 -24.40 -3.02
C ALA A 70 -10.75 -25.53 -2.65
N ASP A 71 -11.01 -26.78 -3.09
CA ASP A 71 -10.13 -27.91 -2.89
C ASP A 71 -8.77 -27.72 -3.59
N ASP A 72 -8.77 -27.18 -4.83
CA ASP A 72 -7.57 -26.80 -5.56
C ASP A 72 -6.74 -25.76 -4.77
N LEU A 73 -7.41 -24.72 -4.21
CA LEU A 73 -6.75 -23.64 -3.44
C LEU A 73 -6.23 -24.13 -2.07
N VAL A 74 -6.94 -25.06 -1.43
CA VAL A 74 -6.48 -25.69 -0.17
C VAL A 74 -5.26 -26.58 -0.45
N ALA A 75 -5.28 -27.37 -1.50
CA ALA A 75 -4.14 -28.21 -1.90
C ALA A 75 -2.88 -27.37 -2.22
N ALA A 76 -3.08 -26.17 -2.78
CA ALA A 76 -1.99 -25.21 -3.05
C ALA A 76 -1.54 -24.43 -1.80
N GLY A 77 -2.20 -24.56 -0.65
CA GLY A 77 -1.90 -23.81 0.57
C GLY A 77 -2.32 -22.32 0.52
N ILE A 78 -3.16 -21.93 -0.44
CA ILE A 78 -3.70 -20.56 -0.56
C ILE A 78 -4.92 -20.37 0.34
N LEU A 79 -5.64 -21.45 0.65
CA LEU A 79 -6.69 -21.49 1.66
C LEU A 79 -6.39 -22.59 2.65
N ALA A 80 -6.99 -22.51 3.84
CA ALA A 80 -6.97 -23.55 4.85
C ALA A 80 -8.39 -24.00 5.21
N GLU A 81 -8.54 -25.29 5.55
CA GLU A 81 -9.73 -25.81 6.20
C GLU A 81 -9.57 -25.70 7.71
N LEU A 82 -10.63 -25.30 8.38
CA LEU A 82 -10.71 -25.32 9.83
C LEU A 82 -11.53 -26.55 10.30
N ASP A 83 -11.38 -26.90 11.57
CA ASP A 83 -12.21 -27.93 12.17
C ASP A 83 -13.70 -27.60 12.04
N PRO A 84 -14.54 -28.59 11.76
CA PRO A 84 -15.98 -28.37 11.66
C PRO A 84 -16.55 -27.79 12.95
N ALA A 85 -17.37 -26.73 12.82
CA ALA A 85 -18.11 -26.22 13.96
C ALA A 85 -19.05 -27.30 14.55
N PRO A 86 -19.31 -27.30 15.86
CA PRO A 86 -20.28 -28.21 16.46
C PRO A 86 -21.63 -28.14 15.72
N ALA A 87 -22.19 -29.31 15.40
CA ALA A 87 -23.46 -29.39 14.67
C ALA A 87 -24.60 -28.82 15.52
N THR A 88 -25.24 -27.75 15.05
CA THR A 88 -26.41 -27.14 15.68
C THR A 88 -27.74 -27.60 15.07
N GLY A 89 -27.72 -28.57 14.13
CA GLY A 89 -28.91 -29.06 13.43
C GLY A 89 -28.66 -30.35 12.61
N PRO A 90 -29.69 -30.89 11.93
CA PRO A 90 -29.56 -32.08 11.11
C PRO A 90 -28.69 -31.80 9.86
N GLY A 91 -27.66 -32.60 9.60
CA GLY A 91 -26.77 -32.52 8.48
C GLY A 91 -25.29 -32.69 8.87
N ARG A 92 -24.44 -32.98 7.85
CA ARG A 92 -22.98 -33.03 8.08
C ARG A 92 -22.45 -31.63 8.36
N PRO A 93 -21.70 -31.39 9.45
CA PRO A 93 -21.09 -30.11 9.74
C PRO A 93 -20.29 -29.58 8.53
N ALA A 94 -20.45 -28.30 8.23
CA ALA A 94 -19.66 -27.66 7.18
C ALA A 94 -18.21 -27.49 7.66
N VAL A 95 -17.25 -27.80 6.80
CA VAL A 95 -15.84 -27.51 7.02
C VAL A 95 -15.59 -26.06 6.55
N PRO A 96 -15.28 -25.12 7.45
CA PRO A 96 -15.06 -23.73 7.09
C PRO A 96 -13.71 -23.53 6.39
N LEU A 97 -13.64 -22.56 5.47
CA LEU A 97 -12.44 -22.12 4.80
C LEU A 97 -11.97 -20.79 5.42
N ALA A 98 -10.67 -20.64 5.58
CA ALA A 98 -10.02 -19.46 6.17
C ALA A 98 -8.70 -19.13 5.47
N PRO A 99 -8.11 -17.94 5.71
CA PRO A 99 -6.72 -17.66 5.34
C PRO A 99 -5.77 -18.66 5.98
N PRO A 100 -4.79 -19.21 5.23
CA PRO A 100 -3.80 -20.12 5.75
C PRO A 100 -2.78 -19.40 6.62
N ARG A 101 -2.18 -20.08 7.58
CA ARG A 101 -1.07 -19.52 8.38
C ARG A 101 0.25 -20.17 8.00
N GLY A 102 1.30 -19.35 7.82
CA GLY A 102 2.66 -19.80 7.59
C GLY A 102 2.89 -20.59 6.29
N THR A 103 2.01 -20.51 5.29
CA THR A 103 2.16 -21.21 4.01
C THR A 103 2.87 -20.38 2.96
N PHE A 104 2.49 -19.13 2.82
CA PHE A 104 3.12 -18.15 1.95
C PHE A 104 3.58 -16.97 2.79
N MET A 105 4.72 -16.38 2.44
CA MET A 105 5.18 -15.16 3.08
C MET A 105 5.72 -14.16 2.05
N ALA A 106 5.58 -12.88 2.35
CA ALA A 106 6.25 -11.79 1.67
C ALA A 106 7.11 -11.01 2.66
N LEU A 107 8.26 -10.53 2.18
CA LEU A 107 9.18 -9.72 2.96
C LEU A 107 8.96 -8.24 2.62
N GLY A 108 8.47 -7.48 3.58
CA GLY A 108 8.40 -6.03 3.50
C GLY A 108 9.63 -5.40 4.14
N LEU A 109 10.26 -4.51 3.41
CA LEU A 109 11.41 -3.72 3.87
C LEU A 109 11.03 -2.24 3.81
N GLU A 110 11.60 -1.44 4.69
CA GLU A 110 11.40 0.00 4.73
C GLU A 110 12.68 0.71 5.16
N VAL A 111 13.01 1.79 4.48
CA VAL A 111 13.99 2.77 4.95
C VAL A 111 13.36 4.15 4.81
N ASN A 112 13.23 4.85 5.92
CA ASN A 112 12.89 6.27 5.92
C ASN A 112 13.89 7.06 6.78
N VAL A 113 13.62 8.32 7.03
CA VAL A 113 14.57 9.20 7.75
C VAL A 113 14.72 8.82 9.23
N ALA A 114 13.70 8.21 9.84
CA ALA A 114 13.63 7.95 11.28
C ALA A 114 13.85 6.48 11.66
N HIS A 115 13.72 5.55 10.72
CA HIS A 115 13.91 4.13 10.99
C HIS A 115 14.20 3.33 9.71
N MET A 116 14.71 2.11 9.91
CA MET A 116 14.65 1.04 8.92
C MET A 116 13.95 -0.16 9.54
N ALA A 117 13.21 -0.91 8.73
CA ALA A 117 12.45 -2.06 9.19
C ALA A 117 12.44 -3.20 8.17
N VAL A 118 12.33 -4.42 8.69
CA VAL A 118 12.08 -5.65 7.93
C VAL A 118 10.96 -6.40 8.62
N ARG A 119 9.98 -6.85 7.84
CA ARG A 119 8.81 -7.58 8.35
C ARG A 119 8.43 -8.70 7.39
N ALA A 120 8.41 -9.95 7.86
CA ALA A 120 7.87 -11.08 7.13
C ALA A 120 6.41 -11.31 7.54
N ILE A 121 5.51 -11.31 6.57
CA ILE A 121 4.04 -11.42 6.79
C ILE A 121 3.50 -12.54 5.91
N ASP A 122 2.56 -13.34 6.46
CA ASP A 122 1.87 -14.41 5.73
C ASP A 122 0.52 -13.98 5.12
N LEU A 123 -0.12 -14.88 4.35
CA LEU A 123 -1.43 -14.61 3.72
C LEU A 123 -2.56 -14.33 4.72
N SER A 124 -2.44 -14.75 5.97
CA SER A 124 -3.41 -14.42 7.01
C SER A 124 -3.24 -13.00 7.56
N GLY A 125 -2.13 -12.33 7.23
CA GLY A 125 -1.72 -11.06 7.80
C GLY A 125 -0.92 -11.21 9.10
N GLN A 126 -0.58 -12.44 9.50
CA GLN A 126 0.26 -12.66 10.67
C GLN A 126 1.70 -12.26 10.40
N VAL A 127 2.28 -11.48 11.30
CA VAL A 127 3.71 -11.18 11.31
C VAL A 127 4.43 -12.43 11.82
N LEU A 128 5.27 -13.02 10.98
CA LEU A 128 6.07 -14.20 11.31
C LEU A 128 7.37 -13.84 12.01
N ALA A 129 7.98 -12.74 11.58
CA ALA A 129 9.15 -12.13 12.20
C ALA A 129 9.27 -10.67 11.77
N GLU A 130 9.90 -9.86 12.60
CA GLU A 130 10.18 -8.46 12.29
C GLU A 130 11.43 -7.96 13.01
N HIS A 131 12.03 -6.93 12.42
CA HIS A 131 13.13 -6.20 13.02
C HIS A 131 13.01 -4.72 12.65
N VAL A 132 13.13 -3.84 13.64
CA VAL A 132 13.12 -2.40 13.44
C VAL A 132 14.35 -1.77 14.11
N VAL A 133 14.93 -0.81 13.43
CA VAL A 133 16.04 0.00 13.96
C VAL A 133 15.64 1.47 13.81
N VAL A 134 15.50 2.15 14.94
CA VAL A 134 15.25 3.59 15.00
C VAL A 134 16.61 4.30 15.01
N ASP A 135 16.82 5.20 14.04
CA ASP A 135 18.06 5.96 13.88
C ASP A 135 17.78 7.20 13.00
N ASP A 136 18.69 8.16 12.92
CA ASP A 136 18.61 9.27 11.97
C ASP A 136 19.35 8.89 10.67
N PHE A 137 18.59 8.71 9.60
CA PHE A 137 19.11 8.38 8.28
C PHE A 137 19.13 9.60 7.34
N ALA A 138 18.90 10.82 7.84
CA ALA A 138 19.02 12.03 7.04
C ALA A 138 20.44 12.17 6.47
N ASP A 139 20.55 12.54 5.20
CA ASP A 139 21.81 12.71 4.48
C ASP A 139 22.82 11.56 4.66
N SER A 140 22.30 10.32 4.75
CA SER A 140 23.10 9.11 5.00
C SER A 140 23.74 8.53 3.73
N ASP A 141 24.76 7.67 3.92
CA ASP A 141 25.33 6.89 2.82
C ASP A 141 24.41 5.71 2.45
N PRO A 142 23.88 5.64 1.22
CA PRO A 142 22.97 4.58 0.82
C PRO A 142 23.59 3.18 0.90
N ALA A 143 24.88 3.03 0.59
CA ALA A 143 25.54 1.72 0.62
C ALA A 143 25.60 1.16 2.04
N GLY A 144 26.00 1.98 3.01
CA GLY A 144 26.07 1.59 4.41
C GLY A 144 24.71 1.25 5.00
N VAL A 145 23.67 2.05 4.69
CA VAL A 145 22.29 1.82 5.14
C VAL A 145 21.71 0.54 4.54
N LEU A 146 21.84 0.35 3.24
CA LEU A 146 21.31 -0.84 2.55
C LEU A 146 22.06 -2.12 2.96
N ALA A 147 23.38 -2.07 3.19
CA ALA A 147 24.11 -3.19 3.74
C ALA A 147 23.65 -3.54 5.19
N ARG A 148 23.26 -2.54 5.99
CA ARG A 148 22.66 -2.77 7.31
C ARG A 148 21.26 -3.40 7.17
N LEU A 149 20.44 -2.92 6.25
CA LEU A 149 19.12 -3.49 5.95
C LEU A 149 19.24 -4.94 5.48
N ALA A 150 20.23 -5.27 4.65
CA ALA A 150 20.49 -6.65 4.20
C ALA A 150 20.76 -7.60 5.39
N ARG A 151 21.52 -7.16 6.39
CA ARG A 151 21.75 -7.96 7.62
C ARG A 151 20.46 -8.20 8.38
N LEU A 152 19.62 -7.17 8.56
CA LEU A 152 18.32 -7.33 9.21
C LEU A 152 17.40 -8.28 8.43
N ALA A 153 17.43 -8.22 7.09
CA ALA A 153 16.69 -9.14 6.24
C ALA A 153 17.18 -10.59 6.42
N ALA A 154 18.50 -10.81 6.50
CA ALA A 154 19.07 -12.13 6.75
C ALA A 154 18.63 -12.68 8.12
N ASP A 155 18.63 -11.86 9.15
CA ASP A 155 18.18 -12.25 10.50
C ASP A 155 16.70 -12.67 10.50
N VAL A 156 15.83 -11.90 9.83
CA VAL A 156 14.39 -12.22 9.70
C VAL A 156 14.17 -13.49 8.88
N LEU A 157 14.89 -13.66 7.76
CA LEU A 157 14.80 -14.86 6.91
C LEU A 157 15.31 -16.12 7.62
N GLY A 158 16.23 -15.99 8.59
CA GLY A 158 16.75 -17.08 9.41
C GLY A 158 15.75 -17.60 10.45
N VAL A 159 14.61 -16.93 10.68
CA VAL A 159 13.60 -17.40 11.63
C VAL A 159 12.86 -18.61 11.06
N ASP A 160 12.78 -19.68 11.83
CA ASP A 160 12.17 -20.96 11.44
C ASP A 160 10.79 -20.86 10.78
N ALA A 161 9.91 -19.98 11.30
CA ALA A 161 8.57 -19.78 10.77
C ALA A 161 8.61 -19.16 9.36
N VAL A 162 9.56 -18.25 9.11
CA VAL A 162 9.80 -17.60 7.80
C VAL A 162 10.42 -18.59 6.82
N ALA A 163 11.45 -19.31 7.25
CA ALA A 163 12.19 -20.27 6.41
C ALA A 163 11.31 -21.44 5.91
N ARG A 164 10.24 -21.78 6.65
CA ARG A 164 9.29 -22.82 6.26
C ARG A 164 8.19 -22.37 5.30
N ALA A 165 7.93 -21.07 5.22
CA ALA A 165 6.90 -20.51 4.36
C ALA A 165 7.40 -20.38 2.91
N ARG A 166 6.51 -20.58 1.94
CA ARG A 166 6.84 -20.32 0.53
C ARG A 166 6.99 -18.83 0.29
N ALA A 167 8.17 -18.44 -0.16
CA ALA A 167 8.49 -17.04 -0.44
C ALA A 167 7.71 -16.53 -1.67
N VAL A 168 7.09 -15.35 -1.54
CA VAL A 168 6.38 -14.66 -2.62
C VAL A 168 7.28 -13.63 -3.29
N GLY A 169 8.04 -12.87 -2.49
CA GLY A 169 8.93 -11.82 -2.96
C GLY A 169 9.33 -10.90 -1.83
N ALA A 170 10.17 -9.93 -2.14
CA ALA A 170 10.54 -8.82 -1.27
C ALA A 170 10.10 -7.48 -1.86
N ALA A 171 9.64 -6.54 -1.03
CA ALA A 171 9.35 -5.20 -1.49
C ALA A 171 9.92 -4.17 -0.51
N LEU A 172 10.60 -3.15 -1.06
CA LEU A 172 11.26 -2.08 -0.28
C LEU A 172 10.51 -0.76 -0.46
N ALA A 173 10.02 -0.24 0.66
CA ALA A 173 9.44 1.08 0.80
C ALA A 173 10.54 2.14 0.97
N LEU A 174 10.53 3.16 0.13
CA LEU A 174 11.49 4.26 0.16
C LEU A 174 10.76 5.61 0.02
N PRO A 175 11.24 6.67 0.70
CA PRO A 175 10.73 8.01 0.47
C PRO A 175 11.20 8.57 -0.89
N GLY A 176 10.38 9.41 -1.52
CA GLY A 176 10.72 10.12 -2.75
C GLY A 176 10.38 9.37 -4.04
N LEU A 177 11.11 9.68 -5.11
CA LEU A 177 10.78 9.22 -6.46
C LEU A 177 11.41 7.87 -6.78
N VAL A 178 10.56 6.85 -6.90
CA VAL A 178 10.95 5.47 -7.25
C VAL A 178 10.43 5.14 -8.65
N SER A 179 11.26 4.52 -9.49
CA SER A 179 10.88 4.07 -10.83
C SER A 179 11.59 2.78 -11.21
N GLY A 180 10.82 1.72 -11.46
CA GLY A 180 11.35 0.40 -11.78
C GLY A 180 12.25 -0.15 -10.67
N ASP A 181 13.52 -0.41 -11.01
CA ASP A 181 14.54 -1.02 -10.13
C ASP A 181 15.37 -0.01 -9.33
N ARG A 182 15.02 1.29 -9.37
CA ARG A 182 15.85 2.34 -8.77
C ARG A 182 15.09 3.43 -8.04
N LEU A 183 15.73 3.96 -7.01
CA LEU A 183 15.39 5.23 -6.39
C LEU A 183 16.06 6.36 -7.20
N LEU A 184 15.25 7.25 -7.78
CA LEU A 184 15.77 8.39 -8.54
C LEU A 184 16.23 9.51 -7.62
N ARG A 185 15.41 9.84 -6.61
CA ARG A 185 15.70 10.92 -5.66
C ARG A 185 14.91 10.75 -4.37
N ALA A 186 15.59 10.78 -3.23
CA ALA A 186 15.02 10.90 -1.89
C ALA A 186 15.66 12.10 -1.18
N PRO A 187 15.04 13.30 -1.25
CA PRO A 187 15.67 14.52 -0.76
C PRO A 187 16.02 14.48 0.72
N ASN A 188 15.17 13.85 1.54
CA ASN A 188 15.34 13.79 2.99
C ASN A 188 16.39 12.75 3.44
N LEU A 189 16.69 11.73 2.62
CA LEU A 189 17.79 10.79 2.84
C LEU A 189 19.11 11.29 2.21
N GLY A 190 19.08 12.32 1.36
CA GLY A 190 20.22 12.76 0.56
C GLY A 190 20.55 11.84 -0.63
N TRP A 191 19.71 10.83 -0.92
CA TRP A 191 20.01 9.79 -1.91
C TRP A 191 19.60 10.18 -3.33
N ARG A 192 20.43 9.76 -4.31
CA ARG A 192 20.17 9.95 -5.74
C ARG A 192 20.66 8.75 -6.54
N HIS A 193 19.85 8.30 -7.50
CA HIS A 193 20.20 7.26 -8.46
C HIS A 193 20.70 5.96 -7.83
N VAL A 194 20.06 5.52 -6.73
CA VAL A 194 20.41 4.30 -6.00
C VAL A 194 19.69 3.09 -6.58
N ARG A 195 20.40 1.96 -6.69
CA ARG A 195 19.84 0.65 -7.01
C ARG A 195 19.94 -0.26 -5.79
N PRO A 196 18.88 -0.38 -4.99
CA PRO A 196 18.92 -1.17 -3.75
C PRO A 196 19.23 -2.65 -3.97
N ALA A 197 18.86 -3.23 -5.11
CA ALA A 197 19.18 -4.61 -5.46
C ALA A 197 20.67 -4.92 -5.39
N GLU A 198 21.54 -3.98 -5.81
CA GLU A 198 23.00 -4.14 -5.76
C GLU A 198 23.55 -4.42 -4.34
N HIS A 199 22.76 -4.16 -3.30
CA HIS A 199 23.13 -4.35 -1.89
C HIS A 199 22.30 -5.42 -1.18
N LEU A 200 21.16 -5.82 -1.74
CA LEU A 200 20.19 -6.74 -1.12
C LEU A 200 20.17 -8.12 -1.78
N ASP A 201 20.59 -8.25 -3.04
CA ASP A 201 20.47 -9.48 -3.81
C ASP A 201 21.25 -10.64 -3.22
N ASP A 202 22.42 -10.40 -2.60
CA ASP A 202 23.20 -11.45 -1.94
C ASP A 202 22.42 -12.15 -0.80
N VAL A 203 21.42 -11.49 -0.23
CA VAL A 203 20.56 -12.03 0.81
C VAL A 203 19.22 -12.51 0.25
N LEU A 204 18.64 -11.76 -0.69
CA LEU A 204 17.27 -12.03 -1.18
C LEU A 204 17.25 -13.14 -2.25
N ALA A 205 18.21 -13.16 -3.18
CA ALA A 205 18.20 -14.13 -4.28
C ALA A 205 18.35 -15.59 -3.80
N PRO A 206 19.24 -15.93 -2.82
CA PRO A 206 19.30 -17.28 -2.27
C PRO A 206 17.99 -17.74 -1.59
N ALA A 207 17.17 -16.78 -1.08
CA ALA A 207 15.86 -17.06 -0.52
C ALA A 207 14.73 -17.11 -1.57
N GLY A 208 15.05 -16.95 -2.86
CA GLY A 208 14.08 -16.94 -3.96
C GLY A 208 13.21 -15.68 -4.00
N LEU A 209 13.70 -14.56 -3.46
CA LEU A 209 12.96 -13.30 -3.33
C LEU A 209 13.43 -12.30 -4.39
N GLU A 210 12.55 -11.96 -5.33
CA GLU A 210 12.76 -10.81 -6.22
C GLU A 210 12.40 -9.52 -5.49
N LEU A 211 13.24 -8.47 -5.65
CA LEU A 211 13.03 -7.18 -5.01
C LEU A 211 12.16 -6.26 -5.88
N ARG A 212 11.03 -5.80 -5.31
CA ARG A 212 10.20 -4.72 -5.85
C ARG A 212 10.45 -3.44 -5.05
N LEU A 213 10.50 -2.30 -5.71
CA LEU A 213 10.62 -0.99 -5.06
C LEU A 213 9.30 -0.23 -5.13
N GLY A 214 9.03 0.61 -4.13
CA GLY A 214 7.89 1.50 -4.16
C GLY A 214 8.04 2.68 -3.19
N ASN A 215 7.20 3.70 -3.41
CA ASN A 215 7.15 4.85 -2.53
C ASN A 215 6.51 4.47 -1.17
N GLU A 216 7.10 4.94 -0.06
CA GLU A 216 6.66 4.63 1.31
C GLU A 216 5.20 5.04 1.58
N ALA A 217 4.77 6.19 1.06
CA ALA A 217 3.40 6.66 1.26
C ALA A 217 2.38 5.83 0.47
N ASN A 218 2.76 5.30 -0.71
CA ASN A 218 1.92 4.37 -1.46
C ASN A 218 1.74 3.05 -0.70
N TYR A 219 2.81 2.50 -0.13
CA TYR A 219 2.71 1.30 0.69
C TYR A 219 1.96 1.56 2.01
N GLY A 220 2.20 2.71 2.66
CA GLY A 220 1.42 3.12 3.81
C GLY A 220 -0.09 3.24 3.52
N ALA A 221 -0.45 3.74 2.33
CA ALA A 221 -1.85 3.76 1.89
C ALA A 221 -2.42 2.34 1.69
N ILE A 222 -1.62 1.37 1.24
CA ILE A 222 -2.06 -0.04 1.17
C ILE A 222 -2.36 -0.57 2.58
N THR A 223 -1.50 -0.29 3.56
CA THR A 223 -1.73 -0.70 4.96
C THR A 223 -3.02 -0.11 5.52
N VAL A 224 -3.23 1.20 5.31
CA VAL A 224 -4.44 1.90 5.78
C VAL A 224 -5.70 1.45 5.06
N GLY A 225 -5.59 1.14 3.77
CA GLY A 225 -6.72 0.72 2.93
C GLY A 225 -7.16 -0.73 3.14
N ARG A 226 -6.53 -1.46 4.06
CA ARG A 226 -6.80 -2.88 4.30
C ARG A 226 -6.76 -3.21 5.79
N GLU A 227 -7.52 -4.21 6.19
CA GLU A 227 -7.46 -4.78 7.53
C GLU A 227 -6.42 -5.90 7.63
N ARG A 228 -6.16 -6.58 6.50
CA ARG A 228 -5.17 -7.63 6.29
C ARG A 228 -4.99 -7.85 4.78
N PRO A 229 -4.04 -8.68 4.32
CA PRO A 229 -3.93 -9.02 2.90
C PRO A 229 -5.29 -9.41 2.31
N ALA A 230 -5.63 -8.88 1.13
CA ALA A 230 -6.89 -9.10 0.41
C ALA A 230 -8.18 -8.62 1.10
N ALA A 231 -8.16 -8.10 2.32
CA ALA A 231 -9.34 -7.61 3.03
C ALA A 231 -9.39 -6.07 2.96
N PRO A 232 -10.19 -5.47 2.06
CA PRO A 232 -10.27 -4.03 1.93
C PRO A 232 -10.94 -3.40 3.16
N HIS A 233 -10.45 -2.22 3.54
CA HIS A 233 -11.12 -1.36 4.51
C HIS A 233 -12.42 -0.77 3.94
N CYS A 234 -13.25 -0.18 4.78
CA CYS A 234 -14.54 0.41 4.38
C CYS A 234 -14.41 1.64 3.45
N TRP A 235 -13.21 2.21 3.27
CA TRP A 235 -12.95 3.32 2.36
C TRP A 235 -12.24 2.84 1.09
N PRO A 236 -12.96 2.67 -0.03
CA PRO A 236 -12.34 2.25 -1.28
C PRO A 236 -11.50 3.34 -1.94
N SER A 237 -11.75 4.62 -1.60
CA SER A 237 -11.02 5.76 -2.13
C SER A 237 -10.69 6.75 -1.02
N PHE A 238 -9.42 7.12 -0.88
CA PHE A 238 -8.93 8.09 0.09
C PHE A 238 -7.55 8.61 -0.29
N ILE A 239 -7.15 9.74 0.29
CA ILE A 239 -5.80 10.28 0.25
C ILE A 239 -5.15 10.00 1.60
N TYR A 240 -4.11 9.18 1.64
CA TYR A 240 -3.28 8.96 2.81
C TYR A 240 -2.15 9.97 2.84
N LEU A 241 -1.97 10.70 3.92
CA LEU A 241 -0.81 11.53 4.16
C LEU A 241 0.14 10.81 5.11
N SER A 242 1.31 10.44 4.59
CA SER A 242 2.44 10.01 5.39
C SER A 242 3.19 11.24 5.88
N GLY A 243 3.19 11.44 7.18
CA GLY A 243 3.94 12.52 7.80
C GLY A 243 5.11 11.96 8.60
N GLU A 244 6.31 12.20 8.11
CA GLU A 244 7.56 12.00 8.85
C GLU A 244 8.35 13.33 8.81
N ASN A 245 9.64 13.33 8.51
CA ASN A 245 10.34 14.60 8.31
C ASN A 245 9.81 15.39 7.10
N GLY A 246 9.35 14.68 6.06
CA GLY A 246 8.62 15.23 4.92
C GLY A 246 7.12 14.94 4.98
N ILE A 247 6.42 15.34 3.92
CA ILE A 247 5.01 15.02 3.67
C ILE A 247 4.90 14.26 2.36
N GLY A 248 4.63 12.97 2.43
CA GLY A 248 4.27 12.12 1.29
C GLY A 248 2.77 11.87 1.24
N ALA A 249 2.25 11.47 0.07
CA ALA A 249 0.87 11.01 -0.02
C ALA A 249 0.75 9.76 -0.88
N GLY A 250 -0.08 8.81 -0.42
CA GLY A 250 -0.56 7.70 -1.22
C GLY A 250 -2.03 7.93 -1.58
N ILE A 251 -2.36 7.82 -2.87
CA ILE A 251 -3.73 8.01 -3.35
C ILE A 251 -4.33 6.64 -3.63
N MET A 252 -5.34 6.28 -2.85
CA MET A 252 -6.14 5.08 -3.08
C MET A 252 -7.40 5.47 -3.85
N ARG A 253 -7.68 4.78 -4.97
CA ARG A 253 -8.91 4.92 -5.75
C ARG A 253 -9.48 3.56 -6.05
N GLU A 254 -10.72 3.31 -5.62
CA GLU A 254 -11.42 2.04 -5.85
C GLU A 254 -10.60 0.81 -5.40
N GLY A 255 -9.91 0.93 -4.25
CA GLY A 255 -9.06 -0.12 -3.69
C GLY A 255 -7.70 -0.32 -4.38
N ARG A 256 -7.31 0.58 -5.29
CA ARG A 256 -6.04 0.54 -6.02
C ARG A 256 -5.22 1.80 -5.81
N ILE A 257 -3.91 1.65 -5.70
CA ILE A 257 -2.99 2.80 -5.64
C ILE A 257 -2.91 3.50 -6.99
N VAL A 258 -3.04 4.81 -6.99
CA VAL A 258 -2.81 5.67 -8.15
C VAL A 258 -1.32 6.03 -8.20
N VAL A 259 -0.57 5.32 -9.01
CA VAL A 259 0.88 5.53 -9.16
C VAL A 259 1.25 6.62 -10.17
N GLY A 260 0.31 7.02 -11.05
CA GLY A 260 0.57 7.94 -12.15
C GLY A 260 1.32 7.29 -13.33
N ALA A 261 1.57 8.08 -14.37
CA ALA A 261 2.17 7.57 -15.62
C ALA A 261 3.62 7.10 -15.44
N ASN A 262 4.37 7.68 -14.52
CA ASN A 262 5.79 7.39 -14.27
C ASN A 262 6.05 6.87 -12.84
N GLY A 263 5.00 6.59 -12.05
CA GLY A 263 5.15 6.18 -10.66
C GLY A 263 5.27 7.33 -9.66
N PHE A 264 5.05 8.59 -10.06
CA PHE A 264 5.32 9.78 -9.25
C PHE A 264 4.06 10.51 -8.75
N ALA A 265 2.90 9.87 -8.78
CA ALA A 265 1.69 10.45 -8.20
C ALA A 265 1.80 10.52 -6.67
N GLY A 266 1.16 11.53 -6.07
CA GLY A 266 1.10 11.67 -4.61
C GLY A 266 2.07 12.68 -4.00
N GLU A 267 2.83 13.45 -4.77
CA GLU A 267 3.80 14.43 -4.29
C GLU A 267 3.12 15.71 -3.71
N ILE A 268 2.08 15.52 -2.87
CA ILE A 268 1.29 16.61 -2.26
C ILE A 268 2.16 17.51 -1.38
N GLY A 269 3.16 16.94 -0.70
CA GLY A 269 4.10 17.69 0.12
C GLY A 269 4.86 18.78 -0.66
N HIS A 270 5.00 18.63 -1.97
CA HIS A 270 5.70 19.58 -2.85
C HIS A 270 4.77 20.52 -3.63
N ILE A 271 3.45 20.49 -3.37
CA ILE A 271 2.55 21.54 -3.88
C ILE A 271 2.94 22.86 -3.23
N GLN A 272 3.21 23.87 -4.08
CA GLN A 272 3.51 25.23 -3.64
C GLN A 272 2.22 25.91 -3.14
N VAL A 273 2.19 26.27 -1.86
CA VAL A 273 1.06 26.94 -1.22
C VAL A 273 1.36 28.39 -0.84
N ASP A 274 2.63 28.77 -0.92
CA ASP A 274 3.12 30.12 -0.65
C ASP A 274 4.31 30.44 -1.58
N PRO A 275 4.11 31.26 -2.63
CA PRO A 275 5.18 31.62 -3.58
C PRO A 275 6.38 32.32 -2.94
N ASP A 276 6.15 33.09 -1.88
CA ASP A 276 7.18 33.84 -1.16
C ASP A 276 7.72 33.08 0.06
N GLY A 277 7.24 31.86 0.27
CA GLY A 277 7.57 30.99 1.41
C GLY A 277 9.02 30.50 1.41
N PRO A 278 9.38 29.72 2.47
CA PRO A 278 10.75 29.22 2.65
C PRO A 278 11.16 28.24 1.53
N ARG A 279 12.47 28.20 1.25
CA ARG A 279 13.03 27.26 0.24
C ARG A 279 12.78 25.82 0.66
N CYS A 280 12.39 24.96 -0.28
CA CYS A 280 12.21 23.53 -0.13
C CYS A 280 13.40 22.76 -0.72
N SER A 281 13.72 21.58 -0.15
CA SER A 281 14.76 20.65 -0.64
C SER A 281 14.51 20.17 -2.09
N CYS A 282 13.25 20.21 -2.57
CA CYS A 282 12.92 19.91 -3.96
C CYS A 282 13.41 20.94 -4.98
N GLY A 283 13.78 22.16 -4.51
CA GLY A 283 14.21 23.29 -5.33
C GLY A 283 13.18 24.41 -5.44
N ASN A 284 11.93 24.18 -5.04
CA ASN A 284 10.83 25.14 -5.06
C ASN A 284 10.79 25.96 -3.75
N ARG A 285 9.77 26.82 -3.58
CA ARG A 285 9.49 27.59 -2.37
C ARG A 285 8.08 27.33 -1.87
N GLY A 286 7.88 27.45 -0.54
CA GLY A 286 6.57 27.43 0.09
C GLY A 286 5.76 26.18 -0.18
N CYS A 287 6.42 25.01 -0.29
CA CYS A 287 5.76 23.73 -0.38
C CYS A 287 5.03 23.39 0.93
N VAL A 288 3.97 22.60 0.87
CA VAL A 288 3.21 22.10 2.04
C VAL A 288 4.15 21.54 3.11
N GLU A 289 5.13 20.72 2.72
CA GLU A 289 6.13 20.12 3.60
C GLU A 289 6.87 21.16 4.47
N ARG A 290 7.10 22.37 3.95
CA ARG A 290 7.81 23.42 4.69
C ARG A 290 7.05 23.94 5.90
N TYR A 291 5.76 23.64 6.02
CA TYR A 291 4.89 24.05 7.11
C TYR A 291 4.42 22.87 7.98
N ALA A 292 4.28 21.69 7.39
CA ALA A 292 3.68 20.53 8.04
C ALA A 292 4.65 19.37 8.31
N GLY A 293 5.89 19.37 7.77
CA GLY A 293 6.91 18.38 8.05
C GLY A 293 7.32 18.42 9.53
N ARG A 294 7.59 17.23 10.14
CA ARG A 294 7.78 17.07 11.59
C ARG A 294 8.81 18.06 12.17
N ARG A 295 10.06 18.03 11.71
CA ARG A 295 11.11 18.92 12.22
C ARG A 295 10.75 20.40 12.07
N LEU A 296 10.04 20.73 11.01
CA LEU A 296 9.70 22.13 10.67
C LEU A 296 8.57 22.67 11.55
N ILE A 297 7.54 21.86 11.84
CA ILE A 297 6.46 22.27 12.74
C ILE A 297 6.98 22.36 14.19
N LEU A 298 7.86 21.44 14.62
CA LEU A 298 8.51 21.48 15.94
C LEU A 298 9.39 22.73 16.09
N ALA A 299 10.28 22.98 15.14
CA ALA A 299 11.13 24.17 15.17
C ALA A 299 10.30 25.48 15.18
N ALA A 300 9.19 25.53 14.40
CA ALA A 300 8.29 26.67 14.37
C ALA A 300 7.51 26.88 15.69
N SER A 301 7.33 25.82 16.48
CA SER A 301 6.72 25.86 17.81
C SER A 301 7.74 26.14 18.93
N GLY A 302 9.04 26.15 18.62
CA GLY A 302 10.10 26.32 19.59
C GLY A 302 10.45 25.05 20.39
N LEU A 303 9.97 23.89 19.94
CA LEU A 303 10.27 22.59 20.51
C LEU A 303 11.55 22.00 19.88
N PRO A 304 12.28 21.12 20.59
CA PRO A 304 13.42 20.38 20.05
C PRO A 304 13.03 19.48 18.87
N ASP A 305 13.99 19.18 17.98
CA ASP A 305 13.75 18.35 16.78
C ASP A 305 13.37 16.91 17.11
N ASP A 306 13.75 16.41 18.29
CA ASP A 306 13.45 15.08 18.82
C ASP A 306 12.17 15.03 19.67
N ALA A 307 11.52 16.17 19.90
CA ALA A 307 10.27 16.23 20.64
C ALA A 307 9.20 15.31 20.00
N ARG A 308 8.43 14.68 20.87
CA ARG A 308 7.31 13.84 20.41
C ARG A 308 6.13 14.71 19.98
N PRO A 309 5.31 14.22 19.02
CA PRO A 309 4.09 14.94 18.61
C PRO A 309 3.16 15.32 19.79
N ASP A 310 3.07 14.48 20.82
CA ASP A 310 2.26 14.74 22.00
C ASP A 310 2.74 15.99 22.78
N GLU A 311 4.04 16.27 22.80
CA GLU A 311 4.58 17.46 23.44
C GLU A 311 4.12 18.75 22.75
N LEU A 312 3.99 18.72 21.42
CA LEU A 312 3.41 19.84 20.65
C LEU A 312 1.91 20.01 20.98
N VAL A 313 1.19 18.89 21.12
CA VAL A 313 -0.23 18.92 21.52
C VAL A 313 -0.39 19.52 22.93
N ASP A 314 0.46 19.15 23.86
CA ASP A 314 0.42 19.65 25.22
C ASP A 314 0.78 21.14 25.30
N ALA A 315 1.81 21.60 24.54
CA ALA A 315 2.14 23.01 24.43
C ALA A 315 0.97 23.81 23.82
N TRP A 316 0.33 23.28 22.77
CA TRP A 316 -0.84 23.90 22.16
C TRP A 316 -2.00 24.05 23.15
N ARG A 317 -2.29 22.97 23.93
CA ARG A 317 -3.32 22.96 24.97
C ARG A 317 -3.03 23.92 26.12
N ALA A 318 -1.76 24.02 26.50
CA ALA A 318 -1.30 24.98 27.51
C ALA A 318 -1.40 26.45 27.07
N GLY A 319 -1.72 26.68 25.79
CA GLY A 319 -1.90 28.02 25.27
C GLY A 319 -0.63 28.67 24.72
N ASP A 320 0.45 27.90 24.50
CA ASP A 320 1.66 28.43 23.92
C ASP A 320 1.37 29.03 22.52
N GLU A 321 1.67 30.31 22.35
CA GLU A 321 1.35 31.05 21.12
C GLU A 321 2.17 30.58 19.93
N ARG A 322 3.42 30.11 20.13
CA ARG A 322 4.26 29.57 19.06
C ARG A 322 3.71 28.24 18.59
N ALA A 323 3.35 27.34 19.52
CA ALA A 323 2.72 26.04 19.21
C ALA A 323 1.40 26.25 18.45
N ARG A 324 0.52 27.14 18.92
CA ARG A 324 -0.73 27.46 18.24
C ARG A 324 -0.52 28.02 16.84
N SER A 325 0.42 28.95 16.69
CA SER A 325 0.76 29.55 15.40
C SER A 325 1.36 28.54 14.44
N ALA A 326 2.23 27.63 14.92
CA ALA A 326 2.83 26.57 14.10
C ALA A 326 1.76 25.59 13.58
N VAL A 327 0.88 25.11 14.47
CA VAL A 327 -0.23 24.22 14.13
C VAL A 327 -1.18 24.87 13.13
N SER A 328 -1.55 26.14 13.34
CA SER A 328 -2.42 26.89 12.43
C SER A 328 -1.80 27.04 11.03
N ARG A 329 -0.51 27.40 10.94
CA ARG A 329 0.18 27.46 9.64
C ARG A 329 0.24 26.12 8.93
N ALA A 330 0.51 25.02 9.68
CA ALA A 330 0.52 23.67 9.13
C ALA A 330 -0.87 23.27 8.62
N ALA A 331 -1.94 23.52 9.38
CA ALA A 331 -3.31 23.24 8.99
C ALA A 331 -3.72 23.98 7.71
N ARG A 332 -3.36 25.26 7.59
CA ARG A 332 -3.62 26.05 6.38
C ARG A 332 -2.86 25.54 5.16
N ALA A 333 -1.57 25.20 5.32
CA ALA A 333 -0.77 24.65 4.23
C ALA A 333 -1.30 23.30 3.76
N LEU A 334 -1.63 22.39 4.72
CA LEU A 334 -2.28 21.12 4.43
C LEU A 334 -3.63 21.32 3.74
N GLY A 335 -4.45 22.25 4.22
CA GLY A 335 -5.75 22.58 3.64
C GLY A 335 -5.66 23.08 2.21
N ALA A 336 -4.64 23.89 1.89
CA ALA A 336 -4.40 24.36 0.53
C ALA A 336 -3.98 23.22 -0.41
N GLY A 337 -3.01 22.39 -0.01
CA GLY A 337 -2.54 21.26 -0.81
C GLY A 337 -3.60 20.18 -0.99
N LEU A 338 -4.28 19.80 0.09
CA LEU A 338 -5.36 18.81 0.06
C LEU A 338 -6.59 19.30 -0.69
N GLY A 339 -6.96 20.58 -0.52
CA GLY A 339 -8.07 21.18 -1.26
C GLY A 339 -7.85 21.13 -2.77
N ALA A 340 -6.60 21.40 -3.23
CA ALA A 340 -6.23 21.25 -4.63
C ALA A 340 -6.32 19.79 -5.09
N ALA A 341 -5.79 18.86 -4.29
CA ALA A 341 -5.84 17.43 -4.60
C ALA A 341 -7.28 16.90 -4.66
N ILE A 342 -8.13 17.23 -3.68
CA ILE A 342 -9.54 16.80 -3.65
C ILE A 342 -10.30 17.35 -4.85
N ASN A 343 -10.12 18.62 -5.23
CA ASN A 343 -10.76 19.20 -6.41
C ASN A 343 -10.34 18.52 -7.72
N LEU A 344 -9.11 17.99 -7.81
CA LEU A 344 -8.60 17.31 -9.01
C LEU A 344 -9.00 15.82 -9.08
N LEU A 345 -9.07 15.15 -7.92
CA LEU A 345 -9.22 13.69 -7.86
C LEU A 345 -10.64 13.24 -7.51
N ASP A 346 -11.45 14.15 -6.97
CA ASP A 346 -12.79 13.85 -6.40
C ASP A 346 -12.74 12.75 -5.32
N ILE A 347 -11.75 12.87 -4.41
CA ILE A 347 -11.56 11.94 -3.30
C ILE A 347 -11.63 12.74 -1.98
N PRO A 348 -12.79 12.75 -1.28
CA PRO A 348 -13.01 13.61 -0.11
C PRO A 348 -12.49 13.03 1.20
N VAL A 349 -12.10 11.75 1.25
CA VAL A 349 -11.58 11.12 2.47
C VAL A 349 -10.07 11.32 2.54
N VAL A 350 -9.60 11.90 3.65
CA VAL A 350 -8.18 12.10 3.96
C VAL A 350 -7.84 11.32 5.22
N VAL A 351 -6.76 10.54 5.18
CA VAL A 351 -6.28 9.78 6.34
C VAL A 351 -4.90 10.29 6.73
N LEU A 352 -4.76 10.82 7.92
CA LEU A 352 -3.51 11.32 8.47
C LEU A 352 -2.73 10.18 9.13
N GLY A 353 -1.48 9.98 8.72
CA GLY A 353 -0.54 9.00 9.26
C GLY A 353 0.74 9.63 9.78
N GLY A 354 1.68 8.80 10.26
CA GLY A 354 2.92 9.25 10.84
C GLY A 354 2.73 10.27 11.97
N HIS A 355 3.57 11.29 12.04
CA HIS A 355 3.45 12.34 13.06
C HIS A 355 2.15 13.19 12.94
N LEU A 356 1.48 13.18 11.80
CA LEU A 356 0.21 13.91 11.62
C LEU A 356 -0.95 13.23 12.35
N ALA A 357 -0.91 11.91 12.57
CA ALA A 357 -1.98 11.19 13.24
C ALA A 357 -2.20 11.67 14.69
N PRO A 358 -1.20 11.71 15.59
CA PRO A 358 -1.37 12.27 16.92
C PRO A 358 -1.67 13.77 16.92
N LEU A 359 -1.18 14.54 15.92
CA LEU A 359 -1.48 15.96 15.77
C LEU A 359 -2.90 16.24 15.24
N ALA A 360 -3.61 15.23 14.74
CA ALA A 360 -4.94 15.39 14.17
C ALA A 360 -5.92 16.11 15.12
N GLN A 361 -5.82 15.87 16.43
CA GLN A 361 -6.67 16.49 17.43
C GLN A 361 -6.55 18.03 17.50
N VAL A 362 -5.41 18.59 17.15
CA VAL A 362 -5.15 20.05 17.13
C VAL A 362 -5.15 20.63 15.72
N LEU A 363 -4.88 19.83 14.68
CA LEU A 363 -4.94 20.25 13.29
C LEU A 363 -6.38 20.29 12.74
N ARG A 364 -7.21 19.32 13.13
CA ARG A 364 -8.52 19.04 12.53
C ARG A 364 -9.44 20.27 12.44
N PRO A 365 -9.66 21.07 13.49
CA PRO A 365 -10.66 22.16 13.42
C PRO A 365 -10.34 23.18 12.32
N GLU A 366 -9.08 23.62 12.21
CA GLU A 366 -8.66 24.56 11.19
C GLU A 366 -8.54 23.92 9.81
N LEU A 367 -8.08 22.66 9.75
CA LEU A 367 -7.95 21.92 8.49
C LEU A 367 -9.32 21.64 7.86
N GLU A 368 -10.32 21.24 8.64
CA GLU A 368 -11.70 21.05 8.16
C GLU A 368 -12.27 22.37 7.62
N SER A 369 -12.08 23.48 8.34
CA SER A 369 -12.51 24.82 7.88
C SER A 369 -11.78 25.22 6.58
N GLU A 370 -10.49 24.94 6.43
CA GLU A 370 -9.76 25.20 5.19
C GLU A 370 -10.29 24.37 4.02
N LEU A 371 -10.59 23.08 4.25
CA LEU A 371 -11.12 22.21 3.21
C LEU A 371 -12.54 22.62 2.82
N GLU A 372 -13.41 22.95 3.78
CA GLU A 372 -14.76 23.43 3.48
C GLU A 372 -14.76 24.67 2.57
N ARG A 373 -13.83 25.60 2.77
CA ARG A 373 -13.72 26.82 1.96
C ARG A 373 -13.08 26.58 0.59
N ARG A 374 -12.18 25.58 0.44
CA ARG A 374 -11.36 25.37 -0.76
C ARG A 374 -11.90 24.30 -1.69
N VAL A 375 -12.63 23.31 -1.16
CA VAL A 375 -13.20 22.25 -1.97
C VAL A 375 -14.52 22.69 -2.57
N LEU A 376 -14.56 22.79 -3.90
CA LEU A 376 -15.74 23.27 -4.63
C LEU A 376 -16.99 22.46 -4.31
N ALA A 377 -16.83 21.14 -4.16
CA ALA A 377 -17.93 20.20 -3.92
C ALA A 377 -18.30 20.04 -2.42
N SER A 378 -17.69 20.82 -1.50
CA SER A 378 -17.82 20.60 -0.05
C SER A 378 -19.26 20.57 0.45
N ALA A 379 -20.17 21.32 -0.14
CA ALA A 379 -21.59 21.36 0.22
C ALA A 379 -22.34 20.04 -0.12
N TRP A 380 -21.85 19.25 -1.06
CA TRP A 380 -22.46 17.98 -1.51
C TRP A 380 -21.65 16.75 -1.08
N SER A 381 -20.33 16.91 -0.98
CA SER A 381 -19.38 15.87 -0.59
C SER A 381 -18.36 16.46 0.39
N ALA A 382 -18.75 16.60 1.64
CA ALA A 382 -17.90 17.20 2.67
C ALA A 382 -16.63 16.39 2.88
N PRO A 383 -15.43 17.02 2.83
CA PRO A 383 -14.19 16.35 3.15
C PRO A 383 -14.18 15.76 4.56
N ARG A 384 -13.63 14.58 4.73
CA ARG A 384 -13.55 13.88 6.01
C ARG A 384 -12.10 13.58 6.36
N ILE A 385 -11.70 13.98 7.55
CA ILE A 385 -10.36 13.73 8.08
C ILE A 385 -10.43 12.56 9.04
N MET A 386 -9.66 11.52 8.73
CA MET A 386 -9.51 10.33 9.53
C MET A 386 -8.05 10.22 9.98
N THR A 387 -7.77 9.35 10.93
CA THR A 387 -6.41 9.03 11.39
C THR A 387 -6.13 7.56 11.16
N ALA A 388 -4.93 7.26 10.66
CA ALA A 388 -4.46 5.89 10.59
C ALA A 388 -4.24 5.35 12.02
N ALA A 389 -4.55 4.08 12.23
CA ALA A 389 -4.07 3.38 13.41
C ALA A 389 -2.54 3.32 13.36
N GLY A 390 -1.88 3.56 14.50
CA GLY A 390 -0.42 3.68 14.54
C GLY A 390 0.28 2.34 14.27
N ASP A 391 0.71 2.11 13.04
CA ASP A 391 1.74 1.12 12.69
C ASP A 391 2.99 1.90 12.27
N GLN A 392 4.05 1.82 13.09
CA GLN A 392 5.33 2.48 12.81
C GLN A 392 6.02 1.92 11.56
N MET A 393 5.66 0.72 11.12
CA MET A 393 6.20 0.04 9.94
C MET A 393 5.16 -0.08 8.82
N SER A 394 4.33 0.95 8.65
CA SER A 394 3.25 0.94 7.66
C SER A 394 3.74 0.75 6.24
N GLY A 395 4.92 1.29 5.90
CA GLY A 395 5.58 1.09 4.61
C GLY A 395 5.98 -0.37 4.40
N ALA A 396 6.66 -0.99 5.37
CA ALA A 396 7.06 -2.40 5.29
C ALA A 396 5.83 -3.34 5.25
N THR A 397 4.81 -3.07 6.06
CA THR A 397 3.56 -3.85 6.05
C THR A 397 2.87 -3.77 4.69
N GLY A 398 2.67 -2.58 4.16
CA GLY A 398 2.03 -2.38 2.86
C GLY A 398 2.86 -2.94 1.69
N ALA A 399 4.19 -2.89 1.79
CA ALA A 399 5.10 -3.51 0.84
C ALA A 399 4.89 -5.04 0.78
N ALA A 400 4.88 -5.73 1.94
CA ALA A 400 4.59 -7.16 2.02
C ALA A 400 3.17 -7.48 1.51
N TRP A 401 2.15 -6.72 1.93
CA TRP A 401 0.77 -6.94 1.50
C TRP A 401 0.58 -6.74 -0.01
N SER A 402 1.33 -5.82 -0.63
CA SER A 402 1.28 -5.62 -2.09
C SER A 402 1.69 -6.88 -2.87
N LEU A 403 2.66 -7.63 -2.36
CA LEU A 403 3.11 -8.89 -2.95
C LEU A 403 2.12 -10.04 -2.70
N LEU A 404 1.58 -10.12 -1.48
CA LEU A 404 0.57 -11.13 -1.14
C LEU A 404 -0.72 -10.97 -1.95
N GLU A 405 -1.05 -9.74 -2.38
CA GLU A 405 -2.16 -9.48 -3.29
C GLU A 405 -1.97 -10.13 -4.66
N ASP A 406 -0.73 -10.31 -5.14
CA ASP A 406 -0.45 -11.00 -6.41
C ASP A 406 -0.86 -12.46 -6.34
N VAL A 407 -0.66 -13.13 -5.17
CA VAL A 407 -1.13 -14.50 -4.94
C VAL A 407 -2.66 -14.59 -5.01
N VAL A 408 -3.35 -13.56 -4.48
CA VAL A 408 -4.82 -13.48 -4.48
C VAL A 408 -5.36 -13.12 -5.86
N ALA A 409 -4.65 -12.27 -6.60
CA ALA A 409 -5.05 -11.81 -7.93
C ALA A 409 -4.90 -12.90 -9.01
N ASP A 410 -3.83 -13.69 -8.92
CA ASP A 410 -3.61 -14.85 -9.79
C ASP A 410 -3.13 -16.09 -8.99
N PRO A 411 -4.05 -16.80 -8.31
CA PRO A 411 -3.69 -18.00 -7.59
C PRO A 411 -3.09 -19.10 -8.47
N SER A 412 -3.42 -19.12 -9.78
CA SER A 412 -2.96 -20.17 -10.69
C SER A 412 -1.46 -20.15 -10.94
N ALA A 413 -0.82 -18.99 -10.78
CA ALA A 413 0.64 -18.86 -10.87
C ALA A 413 1.38 -19.47 -9.67
N TRP A 414 0.66 -19.81 -8.59
CA TRP A 414 1.21 -20.29 -7.33
C TRP A 414 0.83 -21.74 -6.99
N MET A 415 0.10 -22.39 -7.89
CA MET A 415 -0.40 -23.78 -7.73
C MET A 415 0.57 -24.82 -8.25
#